data_0b85ac547c7f821e984031c3708e5485
#
_entry.id   0b85ac547c7f821e984031c3708e5485
#
_cell.length_a   1.000
_cell.length_b   1.000
_cell.length_c   1.000
_cell.angle_alpha   90.00
_cell.angle_beta   90.00
_cell.angle_gamma   90.00
#
_symmetry.space_group_name_H-M   'P 1'
#
loop_
_entity.id
_entity.type
_entity.pdbx_description
1 polymer ?
#
loop_
_entity_poly.entity_id
_entity_poly.type
_entity_poly.pdbx_seq_one_letter_code
_entity_poly.pdbx_strand_id
1 'polypeptide(L)'
;VESLGCVSVICSDKTGTLTQNRMETEAVYINGREMETDQLKEYAGSGKKDAKLFLMAAALNNNTSPSAGDKEGDPVELALFHMVQAAGAVPEQLRLCCPRKGEIPFDSARKRMTTIHEVQGEEIMFVKGAPDVLLERCTRIINPAGADLVPSRQLSASDRAAILNQNQEWSLRGLRILAFACRFGAKWQ
;
A
#
# COMPACT_ATOMS: atom_id res chain seq x y z
N VAL A 1 8.84 42.11 8.05
CA VAL A 1 7.83 41.87 9.10
C VAL A 1 6.79 42.98 9.11
N GLU A 2 7.19 44.24 8.93
CA GLU A 2 6.26 45.37 8.93
C GLU A 2 5.23 45.37 7.77
N SER A 3 5.59 44.78 6.62
CA SER A 3 4.69 44.67 5.46
C SER A 3 3.51 43.73 5.66
N LEU A 4 3.62 42.74 6.55
CA LEU A 4 2.55 41.76 6.85
C LEU A 4 1.35 42.38 7.61
N GLY A 5 1.55 43.49 8.32
CA GLY A 5 0.47 44.20 9.03
C GLY A 5 -0.51 44.95 8.12
N CYS A 6 -0.17 45.15 6.83
CA CYS A 6 -0.98 45.93 5.87
C CYS A 6 -1.69 45.08 4.83
N VAL A 7 -1.52 43.73 4.85
CA VAL A 7 -2.19 42.87 3.85
C VAL A 7 -3.61 42.51 4.28
N SER A 8 -4.53 42.60 3.34
CA SER A 8 -5.94 42.24 3.52
C SER A 8 -6.26 40.81 3.16
N VAL A 9 -5.35 40.15 2.42
CA VAL A 9 -5.50 38.74 2.00
C VAL A 9 -4.17 38.04 2.10
N ILE A 10 -4.15 36.86 2.69
CA ILE A 10 -2.99 35.96 2.74
C ILE A 10 -3.31 34.71 1.93
N CYS A 11 -2.57 34.46 0.86
CA CYS A 11 -2.64 33.21 0.11
C CYS A 11 -1.48 32.33 0.55
N SER A 12 -1.77 31.14 1.09
CA SER A 12 -0.76 30.18 1.50
C SER A 12 -0.95 28.87 0.75
N ASP A 13 0.15 28.30 0.23
CA ASP A 13 0.12 26.93 -0.26
C ASP A 13 -0.07 25.96 0.93
N LYS A 14 -0.89 24.95 0.74
CA LYS A 14 -1.14 23.95 1.78
C LYS A 14 0.08 23.03 1.97
N THR A 15 0.62 22.52 0.86
CA THR A 15 1.62 21.46 0.87
C THR A 15 3.02 22.00 1.12
N GLY A 16 3.66 21.53 2.19
CA GLY A 16 5.01 22.00 2.57
C GLY A 16 5.06 23.35 3.27
N THR A 17 3.93 24.06 3.39
CA THR A 17 3.80 25.34 4.11
C THR A 17 2.93 25.19 5.36
N LEU A 18 1.69 24.75 5.19
CA LEU A 18 0.78 24.43 6.31
C LEU A 18 0.93 22.98 6.79
N THR A 19 1.55 22.12 5.98
CA THR A 19 1.87 20.73 6.31
C THR A 19 3.36 20.50 6.12
N GLN A 20 3.90 19.47 6.78
CA GLN A 20 5.30 19.07 6.66
C GLN A 20 5.61 18.27 5.39
N ASN A 21 4.63 18.06 4.49
CA ASN A 21 4.71 17.18 3.33
C ASN A 21 5.20 15.76 3.70
N ARG A 22 4.85 15.31 4.89
CA ARG A 22 5.20 13.99 5.43
C ARG A 22 3.93 13.19 5.64
N MET A 23 3.95 11.94 5.20
CA MET A 23 2.90 10.96 5.45
C MET A 23 3.44 9.83 6.32
N GLU A 24 2.57 9.29 7.15
CA GLU A 24 2.82 8.10 7.96
C GLU A 24 1.64 7.14 7.80
N THR A 25 1.92 5.84 7.91
CA THR A 25 0.86 4.83 7.93
C THR A 25 0.27 4.77 9.33
N GLU A 26 -1.00 5.16 9.46
CA GLU A 26 -1.72 5.17 10.74
C GLU A 26 -2.27 3.78 11.07
N ALA A 27 -2.87 3.12 10.09
CA ALA A 27 -3.48 1.81 10.29
C ALA A 27 -3.42 0.95 9.02
N VAL A 28 -3.50 -0.36 9.20
CA VAL A 28 -3.56 -1.38 8.16
C VAL A 28 -4.77 -2.27 8.40
N TYR A 29 -5.50 -2.61 7.33
CA TYR A 29 -6.64 -3.51 7.39
C TYR A 29 -6.37 -4.77 6.56
N ILE A 30 -6.32 -5.92 7.22
CA ILE A 30 -6.07 -7.22 6.58
C ILE A 30 -7.08 -8.24 7.12
N ASN A 31 -7.84 -8.87 6.24
CA ASN A 31 -8.79 -9.93 6.59
C ASN A 31 -9.73 -9.60 7.76
N GLY A 32 -10.34 -8.42 7.74
CA GLY A 32 -11.27 -7.99 8.78
C GLY A 32 -10.61 -7.50 10.07
N ARG A 33 -9.30 -7.28 10.07
CA ARG A 33 -8.55 -6.78 11.23
C ARG A 33 -7.93 -5.43 10.90
N GLU A 34 -8.27 -4.44 11.69
CA GLU A 34 -7.55 -3.16 11.75
C GLU A 34 -6.38 -3.32 12.72
N MET A 35 -5.21 -2.84 12.33
CA MET A 35 -3.96 -2.97 13.06
C MET A 35 -3.11 -1.71 12.89
N GLU A 36 -2.47 -1.26 13.97
CA GLU A 36 -1.36 -0.33 13.92
C GLU A 36 -0.06 -1.03 13.48
N THR A 37 0.99 -0.28 13.20
CA THR A 37 2.25 -0.83 12.68
C THR A 37 2.89 -1.84 13.63
N ASP A 38 2.84 -1.63 14.93
CA ASP A 38 3.41 -2.57 15.92
C ASP A 38 2.64 -3.89 15.96
N GLN A 39 1.31 -3.83 15.88
CA GLN A 39 0.44 -5.01 15.78
C GLN A 39 0.66 -5.75 14.44
N LEU A 40 0.90 -5.01 13.35
CA LEU A 40 1.27 -5.62 12.07
C LEU A 40 2.58 -6.38 12.16
N LYS A 41 3.59 -5.86 12.88
CA LYS A 41 4.87 -6.53 13.12
C LYS A 41 4.67 -7.86 13.84
N GLU A 42 3.91 -7.89 14.91
CA GLU A 42 3.59 -9.11 15.64
C GLU A 42 2.82 -10.11 14.76
N TYR A 43 1.83 -9.62 14.03
CA TYR A 43 1.01 -10.44 13.13
C TYR A 43 1.85 -11.05 12.01
N ALA A 44 2.72 -10.30 11.38
CA ALA A 44 3.64 -10.78 10.35
C ALA A 44 4.67 -11.77 10.93
N GLY A 45 5.21 -11.49 12.11
CA GLY A 45 6.14 -12.34 12.85
C GLY A 45 5.55 -13.70 13.24
N SER A 46 4.23 -13.80 13.39
CA SER A 46 3.52 -15.07 13.63
C SER A 46 3.40 -15.97 12.40
N GLY A 47 4.02 -15.62 11.28
CA GLY A 47 4.07 -16.44 10.06
C GLY A 47 2.84 -16.36 9.17
N LYS A 48 1.95 -15.41 9.41
CA LYS A 48 0.72 -15.23 8.62
C LYS A 48 1.03 -14.84 7.17
N LYS A 49 0.54 -15.64 6.24
CA LYS A 49 0.81 -15.48 4.79
C LYS A 49 0.20 -14.19 4.22
N ASP A 50 -0.97 -13.79 4.68
CA ASP A 50 -1.65 -12.55 4.28
C ASP A 50 -0.85 -11.31 4.66
N ALA A 51 -0.30 -11.25 5.87
CA ALA A 51 0.58 -10.18 6.29
C ALA A 51 1.87 -10.13 5.45
N LYS A 52 2.49 -11.30 5.20
CA LYS A 52 3.69 -11.38 4.35
C LYS A 52 3.41 -10.89 2.93
N LEU A 53 2.30 -11.30 2.33
CA LEU A 53 1.91 -10.85 1.00
C LEU A 53 1.61 -9.36 0.95
N PHE A 54 0.97 -8.82 2.00
CA PHE A 54 0.73 -7.39 2.12
C PHE A 54 2.05 -6.61 2.18
N LEU A 55 3.00 -7.02 3.03
CA LEU A 55 4.31 -6.39 3.13
C LEU A 55 5.11 -6.50 1.82
N MET A 56 5.05 -7.64 1.14
CA MET A 56 5.64 -7.81 -0.19
C MET A 56 5.02 -6.84 -1.20
N ALA A 57 3.69 -6.74 -1.25
CA ALA A 57 3.00 -5.82 -2.16
C ALA A 57 3.38 -4.36 -1.88
N ALA A 58 3.45 -3.95 -0.61
CA ALA A 58 3.83 -2.59 -0.22
C ALA A 58 5.30 -2.27 -0.53
N ALA A 59 6.22 -3.23 -0.38
CA ALA A 59 7.64 -3.07 -0.65
C ALA A 59 7.98 -3.10 -2.16
N LEU A 60 7.34 -4.02 -2.90
CA LEU A 60 7.68 -4.29 -4.31
C LEU A 60 6.92 -3.37 -5.27
N ASN A 61 5.68 -2.99 -4.96
CA ASN A 61 4.94 -1.99 -5.72
C ASN A 61 5.23 -0.59 -5.18
N ASN A 62 6.51 -0.21 -5.20
CA ASN A 62 7.04 1.02 -4.63
C ASN A 62 8.32 1.41 -5.39
N ASN A 63 8.44 2.68 -5.79
CA ASN A 63 9.57 3.22 -6.55
C ASN A 63 10.59 3.99 -5.67
N THR A 64 10.30 4.12 -4.36
CA THR A 64 11.22 4.77 -3.42
C THR A 64 12.54 4.03 -3.34
N SER A 65 13.65 4.75 -3.51
CA SER A 65 15.00 4.22 -3.37
C SER A 65 15.58 4.58 -2.00
N PRO A 66 16.19 3.62 -1.29
CA PRO A 66 16.83 3.89 0.01
C PRO A 66 18.05 4.83 -0.06
N SER A 67 18.66 5.00 -1.23
CA SER A 67 19.79 5.90 -1.46
C SER A 67 19.38 7.37 -1.68
N ALA A 68 18.12 7.63 -1.99
CA ALA A 68 17.55 8.96 -1.91
C ALA A 68 17.25 9.21 -0.43
N GLY A 69 17.92 10.17 0.20
CA GLY A 69 17.61 10.51 1.60
C GLY A 69 16.10 10.74 1.80
N ASP A 70 15.61 10.71 3.05
CA ASP A 70 14.19 10.81 3.45
C ASP A 70 13.39 11.98 2.84
N LYS A 71 14.00 12.80 2.01
CA LYS A 71 13.42 13.99 1.39
C LYS A 71 13.13 13.86 -0.10
N GLU A 72 13.57 12.78 -0.75
CA GLU A 72 13.39 12.57 -2.20
C GLU A 72 12.52 11.33 -2.46
N GLY A 73 11.25 11.54 -2.72
CA GLY A 73 10.30 10.49 -3.08
C GLY A 73 8.85 10.92 -2.91
N ASP A 74 7.95 10.16 -3.48
CA ASP A 74 6.51 10.36 -3.24
C ASP A 74 6.21 10.09 -1.76
N PRO A 75 5.56 11.03 -1.03
CA PRO A 75 5.29 10.87 0.40
C PRO A 75 4.50 9.60 0.77
N VAL A 76 3.62 9.13 -0.13
CA VAL A 76 2.86 7.89 0.07
C VAL A 76 3.78 6.68 -0.03
N GLU A 77 4.70 6.67 -0.99
CA GLU A 77 5.66 5.59 -1.16
C GLU A 77 6.67 5.53 -0.02
N LEU A 78 7.11 6.69 0.49
CA LEU A 78 7.96 6.78 1.68
C LEU A 78 7.23 6.23 2.91
N ALA A 79 5.97 6.60 3.13
CA ALA A 79 5.18 6.10 4.25
C ALA A 79 5.05 4.56 4.22
N LEU A 80 4.79 3.99 3.04
CA LEU A 80 4.75 2.54 2.86
C LEU A 80 6.10 1.87 3.11
N PHE A 81 7.19 2.48 2.63
CA PHE A 81 8.55 1.99 2.85
C PHE A 81 8.87 1.91 4.35
N HIS A 82 8.62 3.00 5.09
CA HIS A 82 8.85 3.06 6.54
C HIS A 82 7.96 2.07 7.31
N MET A 83 6.69 1.92 6.91
CA MET A 83 5.79 0.93 7.49
C MET A 83 6.32 -0.50 7.31
N VAL A 84 6.82 -0.84 6.12
CA VAL A 84 7.38 -2.18 5.84
C VAL A 84 8.60 -2.44 6.72
N GLN A 85 9.49 -1.46 6.88
CA GLN A 85 10.66 -1.56 7.75
C GLN A 85 10.26 -1.70 9.23
N ALA A 86 9.32 -0.88 9.71
CA ALA A 86 8.82 -0.95 11.07
C ALA A 86 8.13 -2.29 11.39
N ALA A 87 7.45 -2.88 10.40
CA ALA A 87 6.87 -4.21 10.50
C ALA A 87 7.92 -5.35 10.47
N GLY A 88 9.22 -5.02 10.39
CA GLY A 88 10.33 -5.98 10.47
C GLY A 88 10.72 -6.63 9.14
N ALA A 89 10.19 -6.17 8.02
CA ALA A 89 10.63 -6.59 6.69
C ALA A 89 11.71 -5.64 6.15
N VAL A 90 12.59 -6.16 5.29
CA VAL A 90 13.67 -5.38 4.66
C VAL A 90 13.33 -5.21 3.17
N PRO A 91 12.85 -4.03 2.73
CA PRO A 91 12.40 -3.81 1.36
C PRO A 91 13.47 -4.16 0.31
N GLU A 92 14.74 -3.85 0.58
CA GLU A 92 15.85 -4.11 -0.31
C GLU A 92 16.07 -5.61 -0.54
N GLN A 93 15.97 -6.41 0.53
CA GLN A 93 16.08 -7.86 0.43
C GLN A 93 14.90 -8.45 -0.37
N LEU A 94 13.68 -7.93 -0.15
CA LEU A 94 12.52 -8.35 -0.92
C LEU A 94 12.71 -8.05 -2.42
N ARG A 95 13.26 -6.88 -2.76
CA ARG A 95 13.55 -6.51 -4.16
C ARG A 95 14.62 -7.39 -4.81
N LEU A 96 15.64 -7.77 -4.04
CA LEU A 96 16.68 -8.69 -4.53
C LEU A 96 16.13 -10.11 -4.76
N CYS A 97 15.31 -10.60 -3.83
CA CYS A 97 14.73 -11.94 -3.93
C CYS A 97 13.57 -12.02 -4.94
N CYS A 98 12.92 -10.90 -5.24
CA CYS A 98 11.74 -10.82 -6.10
C CYS A 98 11.96 -9.74 -7.19
N PRO A 99 12.81 -10.01 -8.19
CA PRO A 99 13.17 -9.01 -9.19
C PRO A 99 11.94 -8.52 -9.96
N ARG A 100 11.89 -7.21 -10.22
CA ARG A 100 10.84 -6.59 -11.03
C ARG A 100 11.06 -6.93 -12.50
N LYS A 101 10.04 -7.49 -13.14
CA LYS A 101 10.01 -7.84 -14.57
C LYS A 101 9.31 -6.79 -15.42
N GLY A 102 8.39 -6.04 -14.82
CA GLY A 102 7.63 -5.01 -15.51
C GLY A 102 6.89 -4.08 -14.58
N GLU A 103 6.46 -2.96 -15.15
CA GLU A 103 5.69 -1.94 -14.45
C GLU A 103 4.67 -1.31 -15.39
N ILE A 104 3.48 -1.04 -14.87
CA ILE A 104 2.54 -0.09 -15.43
C ILE A 104 2.42 1.04 -14.39
N PRO A 105 2.99 2.22 -14.67
CA PRO A 105 3.02 3.33 -13.74
C PRO A 105 1.62 3.75 -13.28
N PHE A 106 1.58 4.52 -12.19
CA PHE A 106 0.33 5.13 -11.75
C PHE A 106 -0.24 6.04 -12.85
N ASP A 107 -1.52 5.87 -13.08
CA ASP A 107 -2.30 6.68 -14.01
C ASP A 107 -3.57 7.16 -13.31
N SER A 108 -3.87 8.45 -13.41
CA SER A 108 -4.98 9.09 -12.71
C SER A 108 -6.36 8.64 -13.21
N ALA A 109 -6.49 8.24 -14.47
CA ALA A 109 -7.73 7.68 -15.02
C ALA A 109 -7.92 6.23 -14.55
N ARG A 110 -6.84 5.47 -14.45
CA ARG A 110 -6.83 4.11 -13.92
C ARG A 110 -6.88 4.06 -12.39
N LYS A 111 -6.43 5.09 -11.69
CA LYS A 111 -6.29 5.20 -10.23
C LYS A 111 -5.51 4.05 -9.59
N ARG A 112 -4.55 3.47 -10.30
CA ARG A 112 -3.73 2.35 -9.82
C ARG A 112 -2.38 2.26 -10.52
N MET A 113 -1.41 1.70 -9.81
CA MET A 113 -0.10 1.29 -10.29
C MET A 113 0.01 -0.23 -10.23
N THR A 114 0.75 -0.83 -11.15
CA THR A 114 0.95 -2.27 -11.21
C THR A 114 2.44 -2.55 -11.39
N THR A 115 2.98 -3.51 -10.63
CA THR A 115 4.32 -4.04 -10.83
C THR A 115 4.26 -5.56 -10.94
N ILE A 116 5.18 -6.14 -11.72
CA ILE A 116 5.27 -7.57 -11.97
C ILE A 116 6.62 -8.05 -11.47
N HIS A 117 6.59 -9.12 -10.69
CA HIS A 117 7.77 -9.68 -10.03
C HIS A 117 7.83 -11.17 -10.21
N GLU A 118 9.06 -11.71 -10.17
CA GLU A 118 9.27 -13.13 -10.05
C GLU A 118 9.43 -13.51 -8.57
N VAL A 119 8.57 -14.40 -8.09
CA VAL A 119 8.57 -14.87 -6.70
C VAL A 119 8.58 -16.39 -6.71
N GLN A 120 9.66 -17.01 -6.28
CA GLN A 120 9.82 -18.48 -6.25
C GLN A 120 9.57 -19.15 -7.62
N GLY A 121 9.96 -18.51 -8.70
CA GLY A 121 9.77 -19.02 -10.07
C GLY A 121 8.38 -18.75 -10.67
N GLU A 122 7.50 -18.12 -9.96
CA GLU A 122 6.15 -17.73 -10.43
C GLU A 122 6.08 -16.21 -10.66
N GLU A 123 5.38 -15.80 -11.72
CA GLU A 123 5.12 -14.38 -11.94
C GLU A 123 3.94 -13.91 -11.10
N ILE A 124 4.17 -12.88 -10.30
CA ILE A 124 3.18 -12.24 -9.47
C ILE A 124 3.04 -10.77 -9.88
N MET A 125 1.81 -10.38 -10.12
CA MET A 125 1.43 -8.99 -10.33
C MET A 125 0.92 -8.40 -9.01
N PHE A 126 1.55 -7.33 -8.53
CA PHE A 126 1.06 -6.52 -7.42
C PHE A 126 0.44 -5.24 -7.95
N VAL A 127 -0.70 -4.88 -7.41
CA VAL A 127 -1.43 -3.66 -7.78
C VAL A 127 -1.71 -2.85 -6.53
N LYS A 128 -1.38 -1.55 -6.54
CA LYS A 128 -1.80 -0.59 -5.52
C LYS A 128 -2.70 0.47 -6.15
N GLY A 129 -3.70 0.94 -5.42
CA GLY A 129 -4.60 1.97 -5.92
C GLY A 129 -5.79 2.26 -5.01
N ALA A 130 -6.76 2.99 -5.56
CA ALA A 130 -7.98 3.33 -4.85
C ALA A 130 -8.78 2.07 -4.49
N PRO A 131 -9.27 1.97 -3.24
CA PRO A 131 -9.95 0.76 -2.75
C PRO A 131 -11.18 0.37 -3.57
N ASP A 132 -12.01 1.31 -3.95
CA ASP A 132 -13.20 1.13 -4.78
C ASP A 132 -12.83 0.51 -6.14
N VAL A 133 -11.84 1.09 -6.82
CA VAL A 133 -11.37 0.65 -8.14
C VAL A 133 -10.76 -0.76 -8.10
N LEU A 134 -9.99 -1.07 -7.06
CA LEU A 134 -9.39 -2.40 -6.92
C LEU A 134 -10.44 -3.45 -6.56
N LEU A 135 -11.33 -3.12 -5.64
CA LEU A 135 -12.36 -4.05 -5.16
C LEU A 135 -13.30 -4.52 -6.28
N GLU A 136 -13.68 -3.64 -7.22
CA GLU A 136 -14.46 -4.01 -8.39
C GLU A 136 -13.80 -5.08 -9.26
N ARG A 137 -12.48 -5.12 -9.29
CA ARG A 137 -11.68 -6.04 -10.10
C ARG A 137 -11.27 -7.32 -9.38
N CYS A 138 -11.47 -7.36 -8.06
CA CYS A 138 -11.15 -8.52 -7.26
C CYS A 138 -12.30 -9.52 -7.24
N THR A 139 -12.00 -10.79 -7.49
CA THR A 139 -12.92 -11.92 -7.40
C THR A 139 -12.64 -12.81 -6.20
N ARG A 140 -11.46 -12.66 -5.60
CA ARG A 140 -10.98 -13.48 -4.49
C ARG A 140 -10.38 -12.61 -3.38
N ILE A 141 -10.37 -13.12 -2.17
CA ILE A 141 -9.71 -12.51 -1.01
C ILE A 141 -8.71 -13.52 -0.44
N ILE A 142 -7.60 -13.02 0.11
CA ILE A 142 -6.59 -13.87 0.73
C ILE A 142 -7.20 -14.63 1.92
N ASN A 143 -6.92 -15.93 1.98
CA ASN A 143 -7.31 -16.79 3.10
C ASN A 143 -6.06 -17.20 3.89
N PRO A 144 -5.84 -16.68 5.10
CA PRO A 144 -4.62 -16.94 5.87
C PRO A 144 -4.47 -18.42 6.30
N ALA A 145 -5.55 -19.19 6.28
CA ALA A 145 -5.55 -20.61 6.66
C ALA A 145 -5.22 -21.57 5.50
N GLY A 146 -5.11 -21.07 4.26
CA GLY A 146 -4.82 -21.91 3.09
C GLY A 146 -3.36 -22.34 3.01
N ALA A 147 -3.11 -23.52 2.41
CA ALA A 147 -1.77 -24.11 2.25
C ALA A 147 -0.99 -23.52 1.06
N ASP A 148 -1.68 -23.01 0.05
CA ASP A 148 -1.08 -22.49 -1.18
C ASP A 148 -0.14 -21.31 -0.95
N LEU A 149 0.71 -21.01 -1.93
CA LEU A 149 1.60 -19.82 -1.91
C LEU A 149 0.78 -18.55 -1.71
N VAL A 150 -0.39 -18.47 -2.36
CA VAL A 150 -1.38 -17.41 -2.15
C VAL A 150 -2.74 -18.04 -1.86
N PRO A 151 -2.93 -18.45 -0.62
CA PRO A 151 -4.19 -19.02 -0.21
C PRO A 151 -5.30 -17.98 -0.38
N SER A 152 -6.33 -18.33 -1.14
CA SER A 152 -7.43 -17.41 -1.42
C SER A 152 -8.77 -18.13 -1.50
N ARG A 153 -9.84 -17.43 -1.14
CA ARG A 153 -11.22 -17.87 -1.31
C ARG A 153 -12.00 -16.86 -2.14
N GLN A 154 -13.19 -17.23 -2.57
CA GLN A 154 -14.11 -16.31 -3.25
C GLN A 154 -14.40 -15.10 -2.36
N LEU A 155 -14.39 -13.93 -2.97
CA LEU A 155 -14.75 -12.67 -2.33
C LEU A 155 -16.28 -12.60 -2.23
N SER A 156 -16.82 -12.69 -1.02
CA SER A 156 -18.26 -12.63 -0.78
C SER A 156 -18.80 -11.20 -0.78
N ALA A 157 -20.13 -11.07 -0.83
CA ALA A 157 -20.78 -9.76 -0.68
C ALA A 157 -20.52 -9.13 0.70
N SER A 158 -20.45 -9.96 1.74
CA SER A 158 -20.12 -9.49 3.10
C SER A 158 -18.67 -8.98 3.21
N ASP A 159 -17.71 -9.63 2.54
CA ASP A 159 -16.32 -9.12 2.49
C ASP A 159 -16.25 -7.76 1.79
N ARG A 160 -16.95 -7.62 0.66
CA ARG A 160 -17.03 -6.34 -0.06
C ARG A 160 -17.61 -5.23 0.81
N ALA A 161 -18.72 -5.52 1.50
CA ALA A 161 -19.35 -4.57 2.40
C ALA A 161 -18.42 -4.18 3.55
N ALA A 162 -17.73 -5.13 4.17
CA ALA A 162 -16.78 -4.86 5.24
C ALA A 162 -15.61 -3.95 4.79
N ILE A 163 -15.04 -4.23 3.61
CA ILE A 163 -13.94 -3.42 3.05
C ILE A 163 -14.44 -2.00 2.71
N LEU A 164 -15.62 -1.86 2.11
CA LEU A 164 -16.17 -0.55 1.79
C LEU A 164 -16.55 0.25 3.04
N ASN A 165 -17.08 -0.39 4.06
CA ASN A 165 -17.38 0.26 5.34
C ASN A 165 -16.09 0.77 6.00
N GLN A 166 -15.02 -0.04 6.03
CA GLN A 166 -13.72 0.39 6.56
C GLN A 166 -13.13 1.56 5.75
N ASN A 167 -13.26 1.51 4.42
CA ASN A 167 -12.84 2.60 3.56
C ASN A 167 -13.61 3.89 3.86
N GLN A 168 -14.92 3.80 4.07
CA GLN A 168 -15.76 4.95 4.42
C GLN A 168 -15.40 5.51 5.79
N GLU A 169 -15.23 4.65 6.80
CA GLU A 169 -14.85 5.06 8.15
C GLU A 169 -13.54 5.84 8.16
N TRP A 170 -12.49 5.30 7.52
CA TRP A 170 -11.20 5.97 7.43
C TRP A 170 -11.25 7.26 6.60
N SER A 171 -12.07 7.30 5.55
CA SER A 171 -12.28 8.51 4.76
C SER A 171 -12.92 9.63 5.59
N LEU A 172 -13.87 9.30 6.47
CA LEU A 172 -14.51 10.27 7.39
C LEU A 172 -13.51 10.80 8.43
N ARG A 173 -12.48 10.03 8.77
CA ARG A 173 -11.35 10.47 9.61
C ARG A 173 -10.34 11.33 8.85
N GLY A 174 -10.53 11.56 7.55
CA GLY A 174 -9.63 12.34 6.70
C GLY A 174 -8.37 11.57 6.29
N LEU A 175 -8.34 10.25 6.44
CA LEU A 175 -7.19 9.43 6.06
C LEU A 175 -7.14 9.22 4.54
N ARG A 176 -5.93 9.20 3.99
CA ARG A 176 -5.68 8.77 2.62
C ARG A 176 -5.57 7.24 2.58
N ILE A 177 -6.47 6.59 1.85
CA ILE A 177 -6.57 5.14 1.82
C ILE A 177 -5.97 4.59 0.53
N LEU A 178 -5.22 3.52 0.67
CA LEU A 178 -4.60 2.80 -0.43
C LEU A 178 -4.85 1.30 -0.26
N ALA A 179 -5.36 0.66 -1.30
CA ALA A 179 -5.57 -0.78 -1.31
C ALA A 179 -4.49 -1.50 -2.11
N PHE A 180 -4.26 -2.76 -1.76
CA PHE A 180 -3.38 -3.68 -2.46
C PHE A 180 -4.13 -4.91 -2.94
N ALA A 181 -3.79 -5.37 -4.14
CA ALA A 181 -4.26 -6.61 -4.71
C ALA A 181 -3.09 -7.34 -5.40
N CYS A 182 -3.24 -8.63 -5.62
CA CYS A 182 -2.27 -9.41 -6.36
C CYS A 182 -2.95 -10.39 -7.31
N ARG A 183 -2.23 -10.78 -8.37
CA ARG A 183 -2.63 -11.82 -9.31
C ARG A 183 -1.44 -12.72 -9.59
N PHE A 184 -1.67 -14.04 -9.54
CA PHE A 184 -0.68 -15.08 -9.81
C PHE A 184 -0.83 -15.64 -11.21
N GLY A 185 0.29 -16.14 -11.78
CA GLY A 185 0.28 -16.79 -13.09
C GLY A 185 -0.08 -15.86 -14.25
N ALA A 186 0.07 -14.57 -14.08
CA ALA A 186 -0.11 -13.61 -15.17
C ALA A 186 1.15 -13.66 -16.04
N LYS A 187 1.07 -14.26 -17.22
CA LYS A 187 2.10 -14.05 -18.23
C LYS A 187 2.02 -12.62 -18.72
N TRP A 188 3.09 -11.87 -18.51
CA TRP A 188 3.26 -10.56 -19.11
C TRP A 188 3.56 -10.75 -20.60
N GLN A 189 2.69 -10.28 -21.46
CA GLN A 189 2.89 -10.18 -22.91
C GLN A 189 2.98 -8.71 -23.30
#